data_3c7120e0b0f7c177d328a848db209f02
#
_entry.id   3c7120e0b0f7c177d328a848db209f02
#
_cell.length_a   1.000
_cell.length_b   1.000
_cell.length_c   1.000
_cell.angle_alpha   90.00
_cell.angle_beta   90.00
_cell.angle_gamma   90.00
#
_symmetry.space_group_name_H-M   'P 1'
#
loop_
_entity.id
_entity.type
_entity.pdbx_description
1 polymer ?
#
loop_
_entity_poly.entity_id
_entity_poly.type
_entity_poly.pdbx_seq_one_letter_code
_entity_poly.pdbx_strand_id
1 'polypeptide(L)'
;MGAVTLGLDVGQRVDPTALAALEVGLRPRADRKGTEAHYTARYLARLPLGTPYPQVAARVAEVATGIARRTGTRPDLYVDATGVGTPVLDALRAARVPARIVGVFFTHGDRRLVDGAGGEVRLGKAWLVTRLQVLLQGGRLHLPRTDEAIALQQELLDYEIRIDTDANDKYGAFKVGSHDDLVTALGLACQVEPRRQGAAVAGGERALPDPRGTDEVLFGRALAGRATTPGDVPIKALRPRHRTPFDY
;
A
#
# COMPACT_ATOMS: atom_id res chain seq x y z
N MET A 1 -17.58 -7.48 -4.60
CA MET A 1 -16.13 -7.26 -4.78
C MET A 1 -15.68 -6.15 -3.85
N GLY A 2 -14.53 -6.32 -3.22
CA GLY A 2 -13.93 -5.28 -2.39
C GLY A 2 -13.49 -4.07 -3.22
N ALA A 3 -13.29 -2.93 -2.57
CA ALA A 3 -12.70 -1.77 -3.20
C ALA A 3 -11.23 -2.06 -3.52
N VAL A 4 -10.72 -1.57 -4.65
CA VAL A 4 -9.29 -1.67 -4.99
C VAL A 4 -8.66 -0.30 -4.91
N THR A 5 -7.51 -0.23 -4.26
CA THR A 5 -6.74 1.00 -4.08
C THR A 5 -5.32 0.81 -4.57
N LEU A 6 -4.74 1.87 -5.09
CA LEU A 6 -3.37 1.95 -5.53
C LEU A 6 -2.60 2.95 -4.66
N GLY A 7 -1.35 2.67 -4.38
CA GLY A 7 -0.41 3.60 -3.78
C GLY A 7 0.82 3.71 -4.66
N LEU A 8 1.23 4.92 -4.98
CA LEU A 8 2.37 5.24 -5.82
C LEU A 8 3.34 6.13 -5.04
N ASP A 9 4.50 5.60 -4.73
CA ASP A 9 5.65 6.36 -4.27
C ASP A 9 6.54 6.68 -5.47
N VAL A 10 6.84 7.95 -5.68
CA VAL A 10 7.53 8.41 -6.88
C VAL A 10 8.97 8.78 -6.58
N GLY A 11 9.86 7.85 -6.89
CA GLY A 11 11.30 8.09 -6.87
C GLY A 11 11.80 8.80 -8.13
N GLN A 12 13.00 9.36 -8.07
CA GLN A 12 13.64 10.01 -9.22
C GLN A 12 15.02 9.44 -9.54
N ARG A 13 16.05 9.91 -8.81
CA ARG A 13 17.45 9.63 -9.12
C ARG A 13 18.12 8.71 -8.11
N VAL A 14 17.65 8.72 -6.89
CA VAL A 14 18.25 7.99 -5.76
C VAL A 14 17.35 6.83 -5.34
N ASP A 15 16.04 7.06 -5.29
CA ASP A 15 15.06 6.06 -4.88
C ASP A 15 14.24 5.59 -6.08
N PRO A 16 13.95 4.29 -6.19
CA PRO A 16 13.09 3.76 -7.23
C PRO A 16 11.63 4.18 -7.00
N THR A 17 10.84 4.22 -8.06
CA THR A 17 9.39 4.37 -7.96
C THR A 17 8.77 3.04 -7.57
N ALA A 18 7.89 3.04 -6.55
CA ALA A 18 7.16 1.86 -6.14
C ALA A 18 5.64 2.01 -6.35
N LEU A 19 5.01 0.90 -6.73
CA LEU A 19 3.56 0.81 -6.95
C LEU A 19 3.00 -0.39 -6.19
N ALA A 20 1.99 -0.13 -5.35
CA ALA A 20 1.23 -1.15 -4.65
C ALA A 20 -0.24 -1.13 -5.06
N ALA A 21 -0.88 -2.31 -5.15
CA ALA A 21 -2.32 -2.43 -5.29
C ALA A 21 -2.90 -3.33 -4.21
N LEU A 22 -3.90 -2.83 -3.51
CA LEU A 22 -4.61 -3.54 -2.45
C LEU A 22 -6.08 -3.76 -2.80
N GLU A 23 -6.56 -4.96 -2.55
CA GLU A 23 -7.97 -5.24 -2.45
C GLU A 23 -8.40 -5.08 -0.99
N VAL A 24 -9.45 -4.30 -0.77
CA VAL A 24 -9.98 -4.01 0.57
C VAL A 24 -11.35 -4.66 0.69
N GLY A 25 -11.49 -5.60 1.61
CA GLY A 25 -12.72 -6.31 1.86
C GLY A 25 -13.12 -6.32 3.34
N LEU A 26 -14.38 -6.60 3.61
CA LEU A 26 -14.87 -6.80 4.98
C LEU A 26 -14.86 -8.29 5.30
N ARG A 27 -14.35 -8.66 6.47
CA ARG A 27 -14.42 -10.03 7.01
C ARG A 27 -15.04 -10.02 8.39
N PRO A 28 -15.69 -11.11 8.83
CA PRO A 28 -16.14 -11.23 10.20
C PRO A 28 -14.98 -11.03 11.18
N ARG A 29 -15.23 -10.33 12.29
CA ARG A 29 -14.28 -10.18 13.37
C ARG A 29 -14.08 -11.52 14.10
N ALA A 30 -12.94 -11.69 14.75
CA ALA A 30 -12.63 -12.89 15.53
C ALA A 30 -13.67 -13.17 16.64
N ASP A 31 -14.23 -12.11 17.26
CA ASP A 31 -15.28 -12.17 18.25
C ASP A 31 -16.70 -12.39 17.67
N ARG A 32 -16.80 -12.48 16.32
CA ARG A 32 -18.05 -12.57 15.56
C ARG A 32 -19.04 -11.42 15.79
N LYS A 33 -18.61 -10.33 16.43
CA LYS A 33 -19.42 -9.13 16.67
C LYS A 33 -19.16 -8.08 15.60
N GLY A 34 -19.65 -8.35 14.38
CA GLY A 34 -19.52 -7.43 13.25
C GLY A 34 -18.39 -7.80 12.29
N THR A 35 -18.04 -6.85 11.43
CA THR A 35 -17.02 -7.01 10.38
C THR A 35 -15.89 -6.01 10.56
N GLU A 36 -14.72 -6.36 10.04
CA GLU A 36 -13.55 -5.48 9.99
C GLU A 36 -12.91 -5.50 8.60
N ALA A 37 -12.20 -4.42 8.28
CA ALA A 37 -11.53 -4.28 7.01
C ALA A 37 -10.25 -5.12 6.98
N HIS A 38 -10.10 -5.93 5.92
CA HIS A 38 -8.89 -6.65 5.57
C HIS A 38 -8.34 -6.12 4.25
N TYR A 39 -7.03 -6.00 4.19
CA TYR A 39 -6.27 -5.44 3.07
C TYR A 39 -5.39 -6.56 2.49
N THR A 40 -5.59 -6.89 1.24
CA THR A 40 -4.80 -7.94 0.56
C THR A 40 -3.98 -7.29 -0.55
N ALA A 41 -2.67 -7.32 -0.43
CA ALA A 41 -1.78 -6.85 -1.48
C ALA A 41 -1.85 -7.82 -2.67
N ARG A 42 -2.30 -7.31 -3.80
CA ARG A 42 -2.45 -8.06 -5.06
C ARG A 42 -1.33 -7.75 -6.04
N TYR A 43 -0.67 -6.63 -5.86
CA TYR A 43 0.43 -6.21 -6.70
C TYR A 43 1.40 -5.34 -5.91
N LEU A 44 2.68 -5.63 -6.05
CA LEU A 44 3.80 -4.85 -5.55
C LEU A 44 4.84 -4.81 -6.65
N ALA A 45 5.38 -3.66 -6.97
CA ALA A 45 6.46 -3.53 -7.93
C ALA A 45 7.31 -2.30 -7.66
N ARG A 46 8.60 -2.43 -7.93
CA ARG A 46 9.53 -1.33 -8.16
C ARG A 46 9.74 -1.14 -9.64
N LEU A 47 9.73 0.10 -10.08
CA LEU A 47 10.17 0.45 -11.43
C LEU A 47 11.69 0.68 -11.41
N PRO A 48 12.39 0.43 -12.53
CA PRO A 48 13.81 0.71 -12.61
C PRO A 48 14.15 2.15 -12.22
N LEU A 49 15.26 2.33 -11.51
CA LEU A 49 15.74 3.66 -11.11
C LEU A 49 15.87 4.57 -12.34
N GLY A 50 15.45 5.82 -12.22
CA GLY A 50 15.49 6.78 -13.31
C GLY A 50 14.37 6.63 -14.34
N THR A 51 13.34 5.78 -14.10
CA THR A 51 12.19 5.67 -15.01
C THR A 51 11.51 7.03 -15.19
N PRO A 52 11.39 7.54 -16.43
CA PRO A 52 10.75 8.83 -16.70
C PRO A 52 9.26 8.85 -16.31
N TYR A 53 8.76 9.97 -15.81
CA TYR A 53 7.36 10.11 -15.37
C TYR A 53 6.32 9.67 -16.40
N PRO A 54 6.48 9.93 -17.73
CA PRO A 54 5.54 9.39 -18.70
C PRO A 54 5.49 7.85 -18.73
N GLN A 55 6.62 7.17 -18.50
CA GLN A 55 6.66 5.71 -18.42
C GLN A 55 6.07 5.22 -17.11
N VAL A 56 6.31 5.91 -15.99
CA VAL A 56 5.62 5.64 -14.70
C VAL A 56 4.11 5.74 -14.91
N ALA A 57 3.64 6.83 -15.52
CA ALA A 57 2.22 7.05 -15.79
C ALA A 57 1.61 5.97 -16.70
N ALA A 58 2.34 5.55 -17.74
CA ALA A 58 1.92 4.46 -18.62
C ALA A 58 1.78 3.14 -17.86
N ARG A 59 2.74 2.81 -16.98
CA ARG A 59 2.65 1.61 -16.14
C ARG A 59 1.47 1.64 -15.18
N VAL A 60 1.25 2.77 -14.51
CA VAL A 60 0.10 2.97 -13.62
C VAL A 60 -1.21 2.84 -14.40
N ALA A 61 -1.29 3.41 -15.62
CA ALA A 61 -2.47 3.31 -16.47
C ALA A 61 -2.75 1.85 -16.88
N GLU A 62 -1.73 1.07 -17.19
CA GLU A 62 -1.85 -0.36 -17.49
C GLU A 62 -2.45 -1.12 -16.31
N VAL A 63 -1.89 -0.96 -15.11
CA VAL A 63 -2.38 -1.61 -13.88
C VAL A 63 -3.80 -1.18 -13.57
N ALA A 64 -4.10 0.12 -13.58
CA ALA A 64 -5.44 0.64 -13.29
C ALA A 64 -6.49 0.15 -14.32
N THR A 65 -6.10 0.04 -15.61
CA THR A 65 -6.96 -0.51 -16.66
C THR A 65 -7.26 -1.99 -16.41
N GLY A 66 -6.26 -2.77 -16.04
CA GLY A 66 -6.42 -4.17 -15.67
C GLY A 66 -7.40 -4.35 -14.50
N ILE A 67 -7.27 -3.51 -13.47
CA ILE A 67 -8.18 -3.48 -12.33
C ILE A 67 -9.61 -3.12 -12.79
N ALA A 68 -9.78 -2.02 -13.51
CA ALA A 68 -11.09 -1.56 -13.95
C ALA A 68 -11.83 -2.60 -14.81
N ARG A 69 -11.11 -3.29 -15.70
CA ARG A 69 -11.68 -4.38 -16.51
C ARG A 69 -12.17 -5.56 -15.68
N ARG A 70 -11.45 -5.92 -14.60
CA ARG A 70 -11.77 -7.08 -13.75
C ARG A 70 -12.84 -6.78 -12.72
N THR A 71 -12.83 -5.58 -12.16
CA THR A 71 -13.71 -5.19 -11.05
C THR A 71 -14.96 -4.43 -11.49
N GLY A 72 -14.96 -3.89 -12.72
CA GLY A 72 -15.98 -2.98 -13.22
C GLY A 72 -15.93 -1.59 -12.55
N THR A 73 -14.93 -1.31 -11.72
CA THR A 73 -14.81 -0.05 -10.98
C THR A 73 -13.42 0.57 -11.16
N ARG A 74 -13.38 1.90 -11.12
CA ARG A 74 -12.09 2.62 -11.13
C ARG A 74 -11.49 2.59 -9.73
N PRO A 75 -10.20 2.23 -9.58
CA PRO A 75 -9.54 2.27 -8.29
C PRO A 75 -9.28 3.72 -7.84
N ASP A 76 -9.07 3.92 -6.53
CA ASP A 76 -8.46 5.12 -6.00
C ASP A 76 -6.93 4.99 -6.08
N LEU A 77 -6.25 5.99 -6.58
CA LEU A 77 -4.79 6.07 -6.69
C LEU A 77 -4.28 7.19 -5.78
N TYR A 78 -3.60 6.82 -4.70
CA TYR A 78 -2.90 7.73 -3.80
C TYR A 78 -1.44 7.86 -4.24
N VAL A 79 -1.02 9.09 -4.54
CA VAL A 79 0.30 9.39 -5.10
C VAL A 79 1.08 10.24 -4.12
N ASP A 80 2.30 9.84 -3.76
CA ASP A 80 3.20 10.76 -3.07
C ASP A 80 3.56 11.92 -4.00
N ALA A 81 3.05 13.10 -3.67
CA ALA A 81 3.32 14.35 -4.37
C ALA A 81 4.31 15.23 -3.60
N THR A 82 4.88 14.75 -2.50
CA THR A 82 5.89 15.47 -1.72
C THR A 82 7.16 15.59 -2.53
N GLY A 83 7.80 16.63 -2.70
CA GLY A 83 9.09 16.76 -3.41
C GLY A 83 9.01 16.73 -4.94
N VAL A 84 8.20 15.86 -5.56
CA VAL A 84 8.01 15.81 -7.02
C VAL A 84 6.86 16.70 -7.50
N GLY A 85 5.92 17.01 -6.61
CA GLY A 85 4.86 17.98 -6.81
C GLY A 85 3.95 17.71 -8.01
N THR A 86 3.42 18.80 -8.57
CA THR A 86 2.45 18.82 -9.67
C THR A 86 2.87 18.04 -10.93
N PRO A 87 4.14 18.01 -11.39
CA PRO A 87 4.52 17.36 -12.66
C PRO A 87 4.13 15.88 -12.77
N VAL A 88 4.23 15.13 -11.69
CA VAL A 88 3.84 13.72 -11.67
C VAL A 88 2.32 13.56 -11.77
N LEU A 89 1.57 14.37 -11.02
CA LEU A 89 0.11 14.37 -11.10
C LEU A 89 -0.37 14.74 -12.50
N ASP A 90 0.29 15.68 -13.14
CA ASP A 90 -0.02 16.12 -14.51
C ASP A 90 0.31 15.01 -15.53
N ALA A 91 1.42 14.31 -15.37
CA ALA A 91 1.75 13.16 -16.22
C ALA A 91 0.70 12.05 -16.11
N LEU A 92 0.22 11.74 -14.89
CA LEU A 92 -0.84 10.75 -14.66
C LEU A 92 -2.17 11.20 -15.28
N ARG A 93 -2.52 12.48 -15.17
CA ARG A 93 -3.73 13.05 -15.80
C ARG A 93 -3.63 13.03 -17.33
N ALA A 94 -2.47 13.44 -17.89
CA ALA A 94 -2.22 13.41 -19.32
C ALA A 94 -2.30 11.98 -19.89
N ALA A 95 -1.82 10.99 -19.15
CA ALA A 95 -1.94 9.57 -19.51
C ALA A 95 -3.38 9.02 -19.34
N ARG A 96 -4.34 9.84 -18.90
CA ARG A 96 -5.74 9.46 -18.69
C ARG A 96 -5.89 8.18 -17.88
N VAL A 97 -5.08 8.05 -16.80
CA VAL A 97 -5.13 6.88 -15.90
C VAL A 97 -6.57 6.66 -15.45
N PRO A 98 -7.15 5.45 -15.63
CA PRO A 98 -8.54 5.18 -15.27
C PRO A 98 -8.68 4.93 -13.75
N ALA A 99 -8.28 5.91 -12.94
CA ALA A 99 -8.32 5.92 -11.49
C ALA A 99 -8.76 7.29 -10.98
N ARG A 100 -9.26 7.35 -9.75
CA ARG A 100 -9.41 8.62 -9.03
C ARG A 100 -8.06 8.97 -8.39
N ILE A 101 -7.39 9.96 -8.96
CA ILE A 101 -6.06 10.39 -8.51
C ILE A 101 -6.20 11.31 -7.30
N VAL A 102 -5.49 10.98 -6.21
CA VAL A 102 -5.43 11.73 -4.96
C VAL A 102 -3.96 12.04 -4.67
N GLY A 103 -3.58 13.30 -4.73
CA GLY A 103 -2.25 13.74 -4.32
C GLY A 103 -2.11 13.67 -2.79
N VAL A 104 -1.02 13.07 -2.32
CA VAL A 104 -0.67 13.00 -0.90
C VAL A 104 0.58 13.80 -0.67
N PHE A 105 0.54 14.73 0.28
CA PHE A 105 1.67 15.54 0.71
C PHE A 105 2.05 15.15 2.12
N PHE A 106 3.24 14.58 2.27
CA PHE A 106 3.72 14.19 3.60
C PHE A 106 4.04 15.41 4.45
N THR A 107 3.65 15.32 5.71
CA THR A 107 3.89 16.32 6.74
C THR A 107 4.53 15.67 7.96
N HIS A 108 5.07 16.49 8.85
CA HIS A 108 5.50 16.03 10.16
C HIS A 108 4.28 15.64 11.02
N GLY A 109 4.50 14.72 11.95
CA GLY A 109 3.49 14.31 12.94
C GLY A 109 2.58 13.17 12.48
N ASP A 110 1.44 13.03 13.17
CA ASP A 110 0.55 11.87 13.15
C ASP A 110 -0.84 12.17 12.58
N ARG A 111 -1.03 13.30 11.91
CA ARG A 111 -2.34 13.73 11.44
C ARG A 111 -2.58 13.37 9.98
N ARG A 112 -3.85 13.11 9.68
CA ARG A 112 -4.36 13.01 8.31
C ARG A 112 -5.44 14.05 8.10
N LEU A 113 -5.19 14.98 7.18
CA LEU A 113 -6.13 16.04 6.80
C LEU A 113 -6.50 15.83 5.32
N VAL A 114 -7.79 15.95 5.02
CA VAL A 114 -8.32 15.86 3.65
C VAL A 114 -8.82 17.25 3.28
N ASP A 115 -8.35 17.79 2.17
CA ASP A 115 -8.88 19.01 1.65
C ASP A 115 -10.35 18.83 1.23
N GLY A 116 -11.22 19.77 1.62
CA GLY A 116 -12.65 19.71 1.36
C GLY A 116 -13.04 19.66 -0.12
N ALA A 117 -12.17 20.12 -1.02
CA ALA A 117 -12.32 19.99 -2.46
C ALA A 117 -12.01 18.58 -3.01
N GLY A 118 -11.53 17.65 -2.15
CA GLY A 118 -11.44 16.22 -2.47
C GLY A 118 -10.27 15.80 -3.35
N GLY A 119 -9.30 16.67 -3.60
CA GLY A 119 -8.17 16.38 -4.50
C GLY A 119 -6.84 16.08 -3.81
N GLU A 120 -6.67 16.44 -2.55
CA GLU A 120 -5.39 16.38 -1.86
C GLU A 120 -5.53 15.87 -0.42
N VAL A 121 -4.51 15.15 0.04
CA VAL A 121 -4.41 14.67 1.42
C VAL A 121 -3.07 15.11 2.00
N ARG A 122 -3.10 15.75 3.17
CA ARG A 122 -1.90 15.96 3.98
C ARG A 122 -1.79 14.83 4.98
N LEU A 123 -0.69 14.10 4.96
CA LEU A 123 -0.51 12.88 5.71
C LEU A 123 0.79 12.92 6.52
N GLY A 124 0.67 12.78 7.83
CA GLY A 124 1.83 12.57 8.68
C GLY A 124 2.49 11.20 8.39
N LYS A 125 3.81 11.15 8.23
CA LYS A 125 4.51 9.86 8.07
C LYS A 125 4.27 8.93 9.27
N ALA A 126 4.17 9.47 10.49
CA ALA A 126 3.81 8.70 11.68
C ALA A 126 2.46 8.00 11.54
N TRP A 127 1.48 8.70 11.00
CA TRP A 127 0.15 8.14 10.80
C TRP A 127 0.17 6.95 9.81
N LEU A 128 0.91 7.09 8.71
CA LEU A 128 1.06 6.02 7.71
C LEU A 128 1.67 4.76 8.34
N VAL A 129 2.77 4.92 9.08
CA VAL A 129 3.49 3.80 9.70
C VAL A 129 2.66 3.15 10.79
N THR A 130 2.06 3.95 11.68
CA THR A 130 1.16 3.44 12.73
C THR A 130 0.01 2.64 12.14
N ARG A 131 -0.57 3.12 11.03
CA ARG A 131 -1.64 2.39 10.34
C ARG A 131 -1.16 1.03 9.83
N LEU A 132 0.00 0.96 9.17
CA LEU A 132 0.59 -0.31 8.74
C LEU A 132 0.83 -1.25 9.92
N GLN A 133 1.41 -0.75 11.01
CA GLN A 133 1.64 -1.54 12.22
C GLN A 133 0.35 -2.12 12.80
N VAL A 134 -0.68 -1.30 12.94
CA VAL A 134 -2.00 -1.74 13.46
C VAL A 134 -2.62 -2.80 12.55
N LEU A 135 -2.52 -2.66 11.24
CA LEU A 135 -3.06 -3.64 10.29
C LEU A 135 -2.27 -4.95 10.32
N LEU A 136 -0.93 -4.88 10.43
CA LEU A 136 -0.06 -6.06 10.54
C LEU A 136 -0.28 -6.80 11.86
N GLN A 137 -0.27 -6.09 12.99
CA GLN A 137 -0.48 -6.68 14.32
C GLN A 137 -1.88 -7.28 14.48
N GLY A 138 -2.88 -6.66 13.85
CA GLY A 138 -4.24 -7.15 13.81
C GLY A 138 -4.47 -8.32 12.85
N GLY A 139 -3.46 -8.75 12.08
CA GLY A 139 -3.61 -9.79 11.05
C GLY A 139 -4.54 -9.38 9.92
N ARG A 140 -4.70 -8.07 9.67
CA ARG A 140 -5.62 -7.51 8.68
C ARG A 140 -4.95 -7.07 7.38
N LEU A 141 -3.61 -7.09 7.32
CA LEU A 141 -2.83 -6.87 6.11
C LEU A 141 -2.22 -8.20 5.65
N HIS A 142 -2.53 -8.58 4.42
CA HIS A 142 -2.09 -9.83 3.81
C HIS A 142 -1.16 -9.53 2.64
N LEU A 143 0.03 -10.14 2.66
CA LEU A 143 1.05 -9.97 1.63
C LEU A 143 1.17 -11.23 0.78
N PRO A 144 1.43 -11.13 -0.54
CA PRO A 144 1.71 -12.28 -1.39
C PRO A 144 3.09 -12.86 -1.07
N ARG A 145 3.37 -14.05 -1.60
CA ARG A 145 4.71 -14.66 -1.55
C ARG A 145 5.47 -14.33 -2.84
N THR A 146 6.00 -13.12 -2.93
CA THR A 146 6.81 -12.66 -4.07
C THR A 146 8.10 -12.05 -3.57
N ASP A 147 9.07 -11.88 -4.46
CA ASP A 147 10.35 -11.26 -4.13
C ASP A 147 10.15 -9.81 -3.65
N GLU A 148 9.20 -9.08 -4.23
CA GLU A 148 8.86 -7.72 -3.79
C GLU A 148 8.25 -7.70 -2.39
N ALA A 149 7.48 -8.73 -2.01
CA ALA A 149 6.95 -8.84 -0.65
C ALA A 149 8.07 -9.18 0.37
N ILE A 150 9.08 -9.94 -0.03
CA ILE A 150 10.27 -10.18 0.78
C ILE A 150 11.07 -8.88 0.94
N ALA A 151 11.26 -8.14 -0.15
CA ALA A 151 11.92 -6.83 -0.11
C ALA A 151 11.16 -5.84 0.80
N LEU A 152 9.83 -5.77 0.69
CA LEU A 152 8.98 -4.98 1.57
C LEU A 152 9.11 -5.38 3.05
N GLN A 153 9.21 -6.68 3.36
CA GLN A 153 9.44 -7.14 4.73
C GLN A 153 10.78 -6.63 5.27
N GLN A 154 11.83 -6.64 4.45
CA GLN A 154 13.13 -6.11 4.83
C GLN A 154 13.07 -4.61 5.06
N GLU A 155 12.40 -3.84 4.21
CA GLU A 155 12.18 -2.40 4.42
C GLU A 155 11.43 -2.12 5.73
N LEU A 156 10.37 -2.89 6.04
CA LEU A 156 9.63 -2.75 7.29
C LEU A 156 10.49 -3.04 8.53
N LEU A 157 11.47 -3.94 8.42
CA LEU A 157 12.42 -4.24 9.50
C LEU A 157 13.47 -3.15 9.65
N ASP A 158 13.90 -2.54 8.55
CA ASP A 158 14.90 -1.48 8.52
C ASP A 158 14.29 -0.08 8.73
N TYR A 159 12.95 0.00 8.80
CA TYR A 159 12.26 1.27 9.00
C TYR A 159 12.50 1.82 10.40
N GLU A 160 13.12 2.98 10.47
CA GLU A 160 13.49 3.63 11.73
C GLU A 160 12.71 4.92 11.93
N ILE A 161 12.54 5.28 13.21
CA ILE A 161 12.06 6.59 13.63
C ILE A 161 13.23 7.32 14.25
N ARG A 162 13.62 8.46 13.70
CA ARG A 162 14.67 9.32 14.28
C ARG A 162 14.05 10.63 14.73
N ILE A 163 14.39 11.04 15.94
CA ILE A 163 13.98 12.33 16.50
C ILE A 163 15.10 13.32 16.17
N ASP A 164 14.73 14.42 15.52
CA ASP A 164 15.64 15.52 15.20
C ASP A 164 15.90 16.39 16.45
N THR A 165 16.96 17.19 16.41
CA THR A 165 17.32 18.17 17.45
C THR A 165 16.19 19.15 17.78
N ASP A 166 15.31 19.41 16.81
CA ASP A 166 14.12 20.28 16.97
C ASP A 166 12.88 19.51 17.46
N ALA A 167 13.06 18.30 18.03
CA ALA A 167 12.01 17.42 18.51
C ALA A 167 10.98 17.00 17.43
N ASN A 168 11.38 17.03 16.15
CA ASN A 168 10.58 16.52 15.05
C ASN A 168 10.97 15.07 14.75
N ASP A 169 9.98 14.21 14.64
CA ASP A 169 10.17 12.81 14.26
C ASP A 169 10.47 12.72 12.75
N LYS A 170 11.58 12.08 12.40
CA LYS A 170 11.91 11.68 11.02
C LYS A 170 11.65 10.20 10.85
N TYR A 171 10.93 9.85 9.80
CA TYR A 171 10.53 8.49 9.46
C TYR A 171 11.14 8.07 8.14
N GLY A 172 11.69 6.86 8.06
CA GLY A 172 12.22 6.32 6.81
C GLY A 172 13.34 5.29 7.02
N ALA A 173 13.93 4.87 5.91
CA ALA A 173 15.09 4.01 5.89
C ALA A 173 16.36 4.88 5.92
N PHE A 174 17.06 4.89 7.05
CA PHE A 174 18.23 5.76 7.26
C PHE A 174 19.58 5.06 7.06
N LYS A 175 19.57 3.74 6.84
CA LYS A 175 20.82 3.02 6.53
C LYS A 175 21.19 3.25 5.08
N VAL A 176 22.50 3.40 4.81
CA VAL A 176 23.00 3.52 3.44
C VAL A 176 22.62 2.29 2.64
N GLY A 177 21.94 2.48 1.51
CA GLY A 177 21.44 1.41 0.64
C GLY A 177 20.13 0.75 1.08
N SER A 178 19.48 1.23 2.14
CA SER A 178 18.10 0.83 2.47
C SER A 178 17.09 1.77 1.83
N HIS A 179 15.93 1.21 1.49
CA HIS A 179 14.84 1.91 0.80
C HIS A 179 13.58 1.84 1.66
N ASP A 180 12.63 2.74 1.44
CA ASP A 180 11.30 2.76 2.09
C ASP A 180 10.16 2.97 1.08
N ASP A 181 10.48 2.83 -0.19
CA ASP A 181 9.56 3.08 -1.31
C ASP A 181 8.39 2.08 -1.35
N LEU A 182 8.63 0.79 -1.09
CA LEU A 182 7.54 -0.20 -1.01
C LEU A 182 6.68 0.01 0.25
N VAL A 183 7.28 0.38 1.38
CA VAL A 183 6.55 0.71 2.61
C VAL A 183 5.67 1.94 2.39
N THR A 184 6.19 2.97 1.75
CA THR A 184 5.45 4.19 1.42
C THR A 184 4.31 3.88 0.46
N ALA A 185 4.57 3.18 -0.66
CA ALA A 185 3.54 2.81 -1.63
C ALA A 185 2.42 1.94 -1.00
N LEU A 186 2.78 0.95 -0.17
CA LEU A 186 1.81 0.12 0.54
C LEU A 186 0.98 0.95 1.53
N GLY A 187 1.64 1.81 2.30
CA GLY A 187 0.98 2.70 3.26
C GLY A 187 0.00 3.67 2.59
N LEU A 188 0.36 4.21 1.42
CA LEU A 188 -0.53 5.02 0.60
C LEU A 188 -1.75 4.22 0.12
N ALA A 189 -1.57 2.99 -0.33
CA ALA A 189 -2.69 2.13 -0.73
C ALA A 189 -3.61 1.76 0.45
N CYS A 190 -3.12 1.80 1.69
CA CYS A 190 -3.91 1.55 2.91
C CYS A 190 -4.77 2.76 3.35
N GLN A 191 -4.84 3.87 2.59
CA GLN A 191 -5.55 5.09 3.01
C GLN A 191 -7.08 4.96 2.96
N VAL A 192 -7.62 3.98 2.26
CA VAL A 192 -9.07 3.74 2.16
C VAL A 192 -9.56 2.92 3.33
N GLU A 193 -10.62 3.39 3.97
CA GLU A 193 -11.46 2.57 4.83
C GLU A 193 -12.73 2.20 4.06
N PRO A 194 -13.10 0.91 4.02
CA PRO A 194 -14.37 0.52 3.43
C PRO A 194 -15.47 1.25 4.20
N ARG A 195 -16.27 2.03 3.49
CA ARG A 195 -17.46 2.64 4.07
C ARG A 195 -18.33 1.49 4.58
N ARG A 196 -18.67 1.49 5.86
CA ARG A 196 -19.79 0.69 6.36
C ARG A 196 -21.00 1.17 5.59
N GLN A 197 -21.39 0.44 4.55
CA GLN A 197 -22.69 0.64 3.97
C GLN A 197 -23.69 0.36 5.11
N GLY A 198 -24.49 1.36 5.43
CA GLY A 198 -25.56 1.21 6.40
C GLY A 198 -26.30 -0.07 6.11
N ALA A 199 -26.60 -0.86 7.14
CA ALA A 199 -27.13 -2.19 7.07
C ALA A 199 -28.36 -2.28 6.15
N ALA A 200 -28.15 -2.52 4.87
CA ALA A 200 -29.10 -3.17 4.01
C ALA A 200 -28.74 -4.65 4.10
N VAL A 201 -29.48 -5.35 4.94
CA VAL A 201 -29.52 -6.82 4.96
C VAL A 201 -30.06 -7.26 3.61
N ALA A 202 -29.16 -7.57 2.68
CA ALA A 202 -29.48 -8.38 1.52
C ALA A 202 -28.57 -9.61 1.61
N GLY A 203 -29.18 -10.74 1.91
CA GLY A 203 -28.52 -12.03 1.96
C GLY A 203 -27.84 -12.36 0.65
N GLY A 204 -26.59 -12.72 0.74
CA GLY A 204 -25.74 -13.11 -0.37
C GLY A 204 -24.29 -12.99 0.05
N GLU A 205 -23.90 -13.75 1.05
CA GLU A 205 -22.52 -13.91 1.51
C GLU A 205 -21.72 -14.62 0.41
N ARG A 206 -21.14 -13.86 -0.52
CA ARG A 206 -20.03 -14.38 -1.30
C ARG A 206 -18.77 -14.19 -0.45
N ALA A 207 -18.33 -15.29 0.15
CA ALA A 207 -17.04 -15.36 0.80
C ALA A 207 -15.97 -14.84 -0.17
N LEU A 208 -15.10 -13.93 0.32
CA LEU A 208 -13.87 -13.61 -0.39
C LEU A 208 -13.11 -14.92 -0.57
N PRO A 209 -12.51 -15.20 -1.74
CA PRO A 209 -11.70 -16.38 -1.94
C PRO A 209 -10.62 -16.43 -0.87
N ASP A 210 -10.37 -17.62 -0.33
CA ASP A 210 -9.32 -17.87 0.65
C ASP A 210 -8.00 -17.38 0.07
N PRO A 211 -7.27 -16.46 0.71
CA PRO A 211 -5.97 -15.99 0.22
C PRO A 211 -4.93 -17.11 0.12
N ARG A 212 -5.23 -18.31 0.65
CA ARG A 212 -4.45 -19.53 0.48
C ARG A 212 -4.85 -20.34 -0.74
N GLY A 213 -5.93 -19.99 -1.40
CA GLY A 213 -6.37 -20.61 -2.64
C GLY A 213 -5.43 -20.24 -3.78
N THR A 214 -5.21 -21.20 -4.69
CA THR A 214 -4.40 -21.09 -5.89
C THR A 214 -4.96 -20.16 -6.96
N ASP A 215 -5.81 -19.20 -6.59
CA ASP A 215 -6.30 -18.21 -7.52
C ASP A 215 -5.11 -17.39 -8.02
N GLU A 216 -4.76 -17.65 -9.27
CA GLU A 216 -3.83 -16.86 -10.05
C GLU A 216 -4.10 -15.40 -9.76
N VAL A 217 -3.10 -14.78 -9.17
CA VAL A 217 -3.02 -13.40 -8.76
C VAL A 217 -3.90 -12.53 -9.68
N LEU A 218 -4.77 -11.72 -9.11
CA LEU A 218 -5.66 -10.78 -9.83
C LEU A 218 -4.95 -9.97 -10.94
N PHE A 219 -3.64 -9.94 -10.91
CA PHE A 219 -2.72 -9.26 -11.81
C PHE A 219 -1.86 -10.24 -12.62
N GLY A 220 -2.25 -11.53 -12.66
CA GLY A 220 -1.49 -12.59 -13.30
C GLY A 220 -1.15 -12.34 -14.76
N ARG A 221 -0.24 -13.14 -15.22
CA ARG A 221 0.31 -13.41 -16.57
C ARG A 221 0.50 -12.26 -17.58
N ALA A 222 -0.32 -11.21 -17.58
CA ALA A 222 -0.10 -10.07 -18.50
C ALA A 222 0.92 -9.05 -17.97
N LEU A 223 1.25 -9.09 -16.65
CA LEU A 223 2.09 -8.10 -16.00
C LEU A 223 3.34 -8.68 -15.31
N ALA A 224 3.41 -9.99 -15.14
CA ALA A 224 4.53 -10.67 -14.49
C ALA A 224 5.39 -11.38 -15.55
N GLY A 225 6.50 -10.79 -15.87
CA GLY A 225 7.63 -11.59 -16.36
C GLY A 225 8.09 -12.50 -15.21
N ARG A 226 7.71 -13.80 -15.29
CA ARG A 226 8.04 -14.90 -14.38
C ARG A 226 7.40 -14.85 -12.98
N ALA A 227 6.33 -15.62 -12.85
CA ALA A 227 5.70 -15.98 -11.58
C ALA A 227 6.25 -17.31 -11.08
N THR A 228 6.42 -17.44 -9.77
CA THR A 228 6.50 -18.76 -9.14
C THR A 228 5.67 -18.78 -7.86
N THR A 229 4.70 -19.66 -7.86
CA THR A 229 4.10 -20.49 -6.81
C THR A 229 3.44 -19.89 -5.54
N PRO A 230 2.38 -20.53 -5.04
CA PRO A 230 1.37 -19.95 -4.17
C PRO A 230 1.68 -20.08 -2.69
N GLY A 231 1.23 -19.11 -1.92
CA GLY A 231 1.07 -19.19 -0.46
C GLY A 231 1.35 -17.88 0.26
N ASP A 232 0.35 -17.39 0.98
CA ASP A 232 0.46 -16.22 1.86
C ASP A 232 1.22 -16.58 3.15
N VAL A 233 2.17 -15.75 3.57
CA VAL A 233 2.83 -15.86 4.88
C VAL A 233 2.05 -15.05 5.90
N PRO A 234 1.49 -15.64 6.96
CA PRO A 234 0.98 -14.87 8.07
C PRO A 234 2.17 -14.27 8.85
N ILE A 235 2.18 -12.94 8.99
CA ILE A 235 3.25 -12.17 9.66
C ILE A 235 3.29 -12.40 11.20
N LYS A 236 2.73 -13.50 11.70
CA LYS A 236 2.90 -13.89 13.11
C LYS A 236 4.35 -14.15 13.53
N ALA A 237 5.28 -14.23 12.56
CA ALA A 237 6.70 -14.51 12.81
C ALA A 237 7.55 -13.27 13.16
N LEU A 238 7.02 -12.07 13.05
CA LEU A 238 7.74 -10.82 13.36
C LEU A 238 7.56 -10.38 14.82
N ARG A 239 7.55 -11.30 15.78
CA ARG A 239 7.76 -10.92 17.18
C ARG A 239 9.26 -10.73 17.39
N PRO A 240 9.74 -9.55 17.80
CA PRO A 240 11.11 -9.43 18.31
C PRO A 240 11.23 -10.36 19.52
N ARG A 241 12.20 -11.27 19.48
CA ARG A 241 12.62 -11.96 20.69
C ARG A 241 13.21 -10.88 21.60
N HIS A 242 12.51 -10.51 22.64
CA HIS A 242 13.08 -9.79 23.76
C HIS A 242 14.21 -10.65 24.32
N ARG A 243 15.45 -10.28 24.00
CA ARG A 243 16.57 -10.66 24.85
C ARG A 243 16.49 -9.78 26.08
N THR A 244 16.15 -10.37 27.19
CA THR A 244 16.35 -9.77 28.51
C THR A 244 17.87 -9.61 28.72
N PRO A 245 18.34 -8.47 29.29
CA PRO A 245 19.74 -8.21 29.52
C PRO A 245 20.20 -8.80 30.86
N PHE A 246 20.10 -10.09 31.10
CA PHE A 246 20.70 -10.80 32.22
C PHE A 246 20.76 -12.29 31.89
N ASP A 247 21.85 -12.73 31.26
CA ASP A 247 22.42 -14.04 31.48
C ASP A 247 23.93 -13.93 31.22
N TYR A 248 24.69 -14.08 32.33
CA TYR A 248 26.14 -14.20 32.35
C TYR A 248 26.58 -15.53 31.77
#